data_4b7f5b7f88d70ff5260d26903122e76e
#
_entry.id   4b7f5b7f88d70ff5260d26903122e76e
#
_cell.length_a   1.000
_cell.length_b   1.000
_cell.length_c   1.000
_cell.angle_alpha   90.00
_cell.angle_beta   90.00
_cell.angle_gamma   90.00
#
_symmetry.space_group_name_H-M   'P 1'
#
loop_
_entity.id
_entity.type
_entity.pdbx_description
1 polymer ?
#
loop_
_entity_poly.entity_id
_entity_poly.type
_entity_poly.pdbx_seq_one_letter_code
_entity_poly.pdbx_strand_id
1 'polypeptide(L)'
;MRHQLCNIVTLNLNTTCNLHCKWCYNQEKQHRLLKFELFVKFYEDIIKNNITSIALIGGEPTIHPQFVEILRKLKEQEVHLFTNAIRFSEKDFCKDVCEQKNLRDITISIKGFNE
;
A
#
# COMPACT_ATOMS: atom_id res chain seq x y z
N MET A 1 -11.85 32.10 2.15
CA MET A 1 -10.73 31.19 1.93
C MET A 1 -11.15 29.77 2.22
N ARG A 2 -10.84 28.89 1.31
CA ARG A 2 -11.21 27.49 1.49
C ARG A 2 -10.09 26.76 2.20
N HIS A 3 -10.43 26.10 3.27
CA HIS A 3 -9.50 25.18 3.90
C HIS A 3 -9.40 23.93 3.05
N GLN A 4 -8.20 23.62 2.63
CA GLN A 4 -7.99 22.34 1.98
C GLN A 4 -7.89 21.28 3.04
N LEU A 5 -8.91 20.47 3.12
CA LEU A 5 -8.84 19.29 3.94
C LEU A 5 -7.83 18.34 3.32
N CYS A 6 -7.24 17.53 4.18
CA CYS A 6 -6.28 16.54 3.72
C CYS A 6 -7.02 15.53 2.84
N ASN A 7 -6.62 15.44 1.58
CA ASN A 7 -7.25 14.53 0.62
C ASN A 7 -6.46 13.23 0.51
N ILE A 8 -6.00 12.73 1.65
CA ILE A 8 -5.24 11.49 1.70
C ILE A 8 -6.12 10.41 2.29
N VAL A 9 -6.17 9.28 1.60
CA VAL A 9 -6.88 8.10 2.07
C VAL A 9 -5.86 7.00 2.28
N THR A 10 -6.00 6.28 3.37
CA THR A 10 -5.16 5.13 3.66
C THR A 10 -5.91 3.86 3.29
N LEU A 11 -5.31 3.05 2.43
CA LEU A 11 -5.87 1.76 2.04
C LEU A 11 -5.03 0.65 2.67
N ASN A 12 -5.70 -0.17 3.46
CA ASN A 12 -5.07 -1.34 4.04
C ASN A 12 -5.32 -2.51 3.10
N LEU A 13 -4.27 -2.97 2.41
CA LEU A 13 -4.40 -4.02 1.41
C LEU A 13 -4.49 -5.41 2.01
N ASN A 14 -3.90 -5.61 3.18
CA ASN A 14 -3.92 -6.92 3.80
C ASN A 14 -3.47 -6.83 5.25
N THR A 15 -3.69 -7.93 5.96
CA THR A 15 -3.17 -8.07 7.32
C THR A 15 -2.01 -9.04 7.38
N THR A 16 -1.65 -9.65 6.23
CA THR A 16 -0.56 -10.61 6.14
C THR A 16 0.78 -9.90 6.02
N CYS A 17 1.78 -10.45 6.63
CA CYS A 17 3.13 -9.90 6.56
C CYS A 17 4.12 -11.03 6.41
N ASN A 18 5.23 -10.76 5.71
CA ASN A 18 6.31 -11.73 5.56
C ASN A 18 7.35 -11.63 6.68
N LEU A 19 7.04 -10.84 7.72
CA LEU A 19 7.86 -10.72 8.93
C LEU A 19 7.00 -10.92 10.16
N HIS A 20 7.64 -11.40 11.22
CA HIS A 20 7.00 -11.52 12.53
C HIS A 20 7.71 -10.57 13.49
N CYS A 21 7.25 -9.32 13.52
CA CYS A 21 7.87 -8.29 14.33
C CYS A 21 7.28 -8.31 15.74
N LYS A 22 8.14 -8.18 16.74
CA LYS A 22 7.69 -8.10 18.12
C LYS A 22 6.74 -6.93 18.36
N TRP A 23 6.96 -5.84 17.63
CA TRP A 23 6.21 -4.61 17.83
C TRP A 23 5.10 -4.42 16.80
N CYS A 24 4.78 -5.48 16.06
CA CYS A 24 3.75 -5.38 15.07
C CYS A 24 2.39 -5.19 15.73
N TYR A 25 1.68 -4.14 15.32
CA TYR A 25 0.34 -3.88 15.83
C TYR A 25 -0.65 -4.97 15.42
N ASN A 26 -0.34 -5.70 14.37
CA ASN A 26 -1.22 -6.71 13.80
C ASN A 26 -0.76 -8.10 14.23
N GLN A 27 -0.75 -8.34 15.55
CA GLN A 27 -0.23 -9.61 16.06
C GLN A 27 -1.24 -10.75 16.03
N GLU A 28 -2.49 -10.45 15.81
CA GLU A 28 -3.52 -11.48 15.83
C GLU A 28 -3.52 -12.35 14.58
N LYS A 29 -2.77 -11.97 13.57
CA LYS A 29 -2.50 -12.79 12.40
C LYS A 29 -3.75 -13.28 11.66
N GLN A 30 -4.78 -12.46 11.63
CA GLN A 30 -5.90 -12.75 10.76
C GLN A 30 -5.49 -12.41 9.33
N HIS A 31 -5.33 -13.43 8.50
CA HIS A 31 -4.84 -13.24 7.14
C HIS A 31 -6.00 -12.80 6.23
N ARG A 32 -6.19 -11.50 6.15
CA ARG A 32 -7.21 -10.92 5.30
C ARG A 32 -6.58 -10.17 4.14
N LEU A 33 -7.18 -10.32 2.99
CA LEU A 33 -6.77 -9.59 1.80
C LEU A 33 -7.92 -8.71 1.35
N LEU A 34 -7.59 -7.51 0.91
CA LEU A 34 -8.57 -6.67 0.22
C LEU A 34 -8.80 -7.28 -1.16
N LYS A 35 -10.00 -7.77 -1.39
CA LYS A 35 -10.33 -8.35 -2.70
C LYS A 35 -10.34 -7.26 -3.76
N PHE A 36 -9.87 -7.60 -4.95
CA PHE A 36 -9.77 -6.61 -6.00
C PHE A 36 -11.13 -6.01 -6.36
N GLU A 37 -12.18 -6.81 -6.33
CA GLU A 37 -13.53 -6.30 -6.60
C GLU A 37 -13.96 -5.25 -5.60
N LEU A 38 -13.61 -5.43 -4.33
CA LEU A 38 -13.90 -4.44 -3.31
C LEU A 38 -13.01 -3.21 -3.48
N PHE A 39 -11.76 -3.41 -3.86
CA PHE A 39 -10.88 -2.30 -4.17
C PHE A 39 -11.46 -1.42 -5.29
N VAL A 40 -12.01 -2.04 -6.33
CA VAL A 40 -12.61 -1.29 -7.43
C VAL A 40 -13.75 -0.40 -6.93
N LYS A 41 -14.55 -0.88 -5.99
CA LYS A 41 -15.61 -0.07 -5.39
C LYS A 41 -15.04 1.12 -4.62
N PHE A 42 -13.99 0.88 -3.84
CA PHE A 42 -13.32 1.98 -3.14
C PHE A 42 -12.73 2.97 -4.14
N TYR A 43 -12.20 2.47 -5.24
CA TYR A 43 -11.62 3.33 -6.26
C TYR A 43 -12.67 4.28 -6.85
N GLU A 44 -13.89 3.79 -7.07
CA GLU A 44 -14.98 4.64 -7.53
C GLU A 44 -15.24 5.76 -6.53
N ASP A 45 -15.22 5.47 -5.25
CA ASP A 45 -15.40 6.48 -4.22
C ASP A 45 -14.23 7.46 -4.19
N ILE A 46 -13.03 6.96 -4.41
CA ILE A 46 -11.82 7.80 -4.46
C ILE A 46 -11.96 8.83 -5.59
N ILE A 47 -12.38 8.39 -6.75
CA ILE A 47 -12.57 9.30 -7.90
C ILE A 47 -13.71 10.27 -7.62
N LYS A 48 -14.82 9.78 -7.13
CA LYS A 48 -16.00 10.58 -6.86
C LYS A 48 -15.73 11.70 -5.87
N ASN A 49 -14.88 11.44 -4.90
CA ASN A 49 -14.57 12.40 -3.83
C ASN A 49 -13.29 13.20 -4.10
N ASN A 50 -12.76 13.11 -5.30
CA ASN A 50 -11.57 13.87 -5.72
C ASN A 50 -10.38 13.63 -4.80
N ILE A 51 -10.19 12.41 -4.38
CA ILE A 51 -9.04 12.03 -3.55
C ILE A 51 -7.81 12.00 -4.45
N THR A 52 -6.75 12.70 -4.05
CA THR A 52 -5.55 12.85 -4.87
C THR A 52 -4.36 12.06 -4.34
N SER A 53 -4.39 11.65 -3.10
CA SER A 53 -3.26 10.94 -2.49
C SER A 53 -3.74 9.72 -1.75
N ILE A 54 -3.04 8.60 -1.97
CA ILE A 54 -3.38 7.32 -1.36
C ILE A 54 -2.14 6.78 -0.66
N ALA A 55 -2.32 6.41 0.60
CA ALA A 55 -1.28 5.68 1.32
C ALA A 55 -1.63 4.20 1.31
N LEU A 56 -0.73 3.37 0.81
CA LEU A 56 -0.92 1.92 0.80
C LEU A 56 -0.19 1.32 1.99
N ILE A 57 -0.95 0.68 2.82
CA ILE A 57 -0.44 0.03 4.03
C ILE A 57 -0.98 -1.40 4.13
N GLY A 58 -0.62 -2.06 5.19
CA GLY A 58 -1.13 -3.40 5.47
C GLY A 58 -0.30 -4.03 6.55
N GLY A 59 -0.38 -5.35 6.66
CA GLY A 59 0.71 -6.09 7.26
C GLY A 59 1.95 -5.80 6.43
N GLU A 60 1.98 -6.35 5.21
CA GLU A 60 2.97 -5.94 4.22
C GLU A 60 2.25 -5.83 2.87
N PRO A 61 1.95 -4.62 2.40
CA PRO A 61 1.11 -4.45 1.20
C PRO A 61 1.70 -5.07 -0.06
N THR A 62 3.02 -5.12 -0.19
CA THR A 62 3.65 -5.63 -1.40
C THR A 62 3.45 -7.13 -1.62
N ILE A 63 3.05 -7.88 -0.59
CA ILE A 63 2.76 -9.29 -0.79
C ILE A 63 1.32 -9.56 -1.21
N HIS A 64 0.51 -8.52 -1.32
CA HIS A 64 -0.82 -8.68 -1.90
C HIS A 64 -0.68 -9.19 -3.33
N PRO A 65 -1.37 -10.26 -3.71
CA PRO A 65 -1.18 -10.87 -5.05
C PRO A 65 -1.44 -9.91 -6.19
N GLN A 66 -2.25 -8.90 -5.98
CA GLN A 66 -2.62 -7.95 -7.02
C GLN A 66 -2.08 -6.56 -6.73
N PHE A 67 -0.97 -6.48 -6.01
CA PHE A 67 -0.39 -5.20 -5.62
C PHE A 67 -0.11 -4.31 -6.84
N VAL A 68 0.53 -4.87 -7.85
CA VAL A 68 0.90 -4.09 -9.04
C VAL A 68 -0.35 -3.62 -9.79
N GLU A 69 -1.36 -4.48 -9.86
CA GLU A 69 -2.62 -4.12 -10.51
C GLU A 69 -3.33 -2.99 -9.78
N ILE A 70 -3.32 -3.04 -8.45
CA ILE A 70 -3.88 -1.98 -7.62
C ILE A 70 -3.14 -0.67 -7.86
N LEU A 71 -1.82 -0.74 -7.87
CA LEU A 71 -0.98 0.43 -8.10
C LEU A 71 -1.26 1.03 -9.48
N ARG A 72 -1.38 0.19 -10.50
CA ARG A 72 -1.72 0.66 -11.85
C ARG A 72 -3.08 1.32 -11.91
N LYS A 73 -4.05 0.78 -11.18
CA LYS A 73 -5.39 1.34 -11.15
C LYS A 73 -5.38 2.76 -10.57
N LEU A 74 -4.49 3.02 -9.64
CA LEU A 74 -4.37 4.31 -8.96
C LEU A 74 -3.51 5.30 -9.75
N LYS A 75 -3.43 5.17 -11.05
CA LYS A 75 -2.49 5.93 -11.89
C LYS A 75 -2.66 7.45 -11.81
N GLU A 76 -3.82 7.92 -11.42
CA GLU A 76 -4.09 9.36 -11.33
C GLU A 76 -3.93 9.90 -9.92
N GLN A 77 -3.65 9.05 -8.96
CA GLN A 77 -3.42 9.45 -7.58
C GLN A 77 -1.93 9.40 -7.26
N GLU A 78 -1.49 10.24 -6.33
CA GLU A 78 -0.15 10.12 -5.79
C GLU A 78 -0.17 9.00 -4.75
N VAL A 79 0.65 8.01 -4.94
CA VAL A 79 0.69 6.84 -4.05
C VAL A 79 1.90 6.90 -3.15
N HIS A 80 1.65 6.71 -1.86
CA HIS A 80 2.68 6.64 -0.83
C HIS A 80 2.66 5.22 -0.29
N LEU A 81 3.78 4.52 -0.43
CA LEU A 81 3.87 3.12 -0.04
C LEU A 81 4.63 2.96 1.26
N PHE A 82 4.07 2.21 2.18
CA PHE A 82 4.73 1.85 3.45
C PHE A 82 5.03 0.36 3.40
N THR A 83 6.30 -0.01 3.46
CA THR A 83 6.72 -1.39 3.22
C THR A 83 7.97 -1.74 4.00
N ASN A 84 8.16 -3.04 4.25
CA ASN A 84 9.43 -3.52 4.79
C ASN A 84 10.47 -3.73 3.68
N ALA A 85 10.09 -3.55 2.43
CA ALA A 85 10.96 -3.57 1.26
C ALA A 85 11.54 -4.94 0.90
N ILE A 86 11.18 -6.00 1.61
CA ILE A 86 11.77 -7.32 1.35
C ILE A 86 11.49 -7.77 -0.09
N ARG A 87 10.27 -7.56 -0.55
CA ARG A 87 9.89 -8.02 -1.88
C ARG A 87 10.62 -7.30 -3.01
N PHE A 88 11.20 -6.14 -2.73
CA PHE A 88 11.96 -5.41 -3.75
C PHE A 88 13.27 -6.10 -4.13
N SER A 89 13.64 -7.17 -3.44
CA SER A 89 14.76 -8.01 -3.86
C SER A 89 14.40 -8.81 -5.13
N GLU A 90 13.13 -8.97 -5.44
CA GLU A 90 12.69 -9.63 -6.67
C GLU A 90 12.77 -8.62 -7.82
N LYS A 91 13.64 -8.92 -8.80
CA LYS A 91 13.92 -7.96 -9.87
C LYS A 91 12.69 -7.57 -10.67
N ASP A 92 11.88 -8.56 -11.05
CA ASP A 92 10.71 -8.28 -11.88
C ASP A 92 9.69 -7.45 -11.12
N PHE A 93 9.47 -7.77 -9.86
CA PHE A 93 8.56 -6.99 -9.03
C PHE A 93 9.06 -5.56 -8.87
N CYS A 94 10.34 -5.40 -8.57
CA CYS A 94 10.93 -4.09 -8.39
C CYS A 94 10.78 -3.25 -9.65
N LYS A 95 11.05 -3.86 -10.81
CA LYS A 95 10.91 -3.19 -12.08
C LYS A 95 9.48 -2.75 -12.34
N ASP A 96 8.53 -3.66 -12.14
CA ASP A 96 7.11 -3.37 -12.39
C ASP A 96 6.62 -2.22 -11.52
N VAL A 97 7.02 -2.22 -10.26
CA VAL A 97 6.60 -1.16 -9.34
C VAL A 97 7.27 0.16 -9.70
N CYS A 98 8.55 0.14 -10.02
CA CYS A 98 9.29 1.37 -10.32
C CYS A 98 8.86 2.00 -11.63
N GLU A 99 8.24 1.24 -12.52
CA GLU A 99 7.68 1.78 -13.76
C GLU A 99 6.41 2.58 -13.54
N GLN A 100 5.80 2.48 -12.36
CA GLN A 100 4.57 3.18 -12.08
C GLN A 100 4.87 4.61 -11.64
N LYS A 101 4.56 5.56 -12.49
CA LYS A 101 4.92 6.97 -12.26
C LYS A 101 4.11 7.62 -11.14
N ASN A 102 3.01 7.01 -10.76
CA ASN A 102 2.17 7.53 -9.68
C ASN A 102 2.72 7.21 -8.29
N LEU A 103 3.69 6.32 -8.20
CA LEU A 103 4.34 6.02 -6.93
C LEU A 103 5.23 7.20 -6.55
N ARG A 104 4.79 7.95 -5.56
CA ARG A 104 5.43 9.20 -5.17
C ARG A 104 6.63 8.96 -4.26
N ASP A 105 6.44 8.12 -3.27
CA ASP A 105 7.52 7.81 -2.34
C ASP A 105 7.28 6.46 -1.69
N ILE A 106 8.35 5.94 -1.12
CA ILE A 106 8.33 4.67 -0.41
C ILE A 106 8.92 4.92 0.97
N THR A 107 8.13 4.63 2.00
CA THR A 107 8.61 4.69 3.37
C THR A 107 8.95 3.27 3.79
N ILE A 108 10.21 3.04 4.10
CA ILE A 108 10.70 1.73 4.47
C ILE A 108 10.75 1.62 5.98
N SER A 109 10.09 0.59 6.50
CA SER A 109 10.09 0.31 7.90
C SER A 109 11.27 -0.61 8.21
N ILE A 110 12.27 -0.07 8.87
CA ILE A 110 13.45 -0.84 9.24
C ILE A 110 13.23 -1.36 10.66
N LYS A 111 13.20 -2.67 10.79
CA LYS A 111 13.00 -3.30 12.09
C LYS A 111 14.32 -3.46 12.80
N GLY A 112 14.25 -3.44 14.12
CA GLY A 112 15.44 -3.60 14.92
C GLY A 112 16.10 -4.95 14.74
N PHE A 113 17.35 -5.01 15.11
CA PHE A 113 18.14 -6.23 15.05
C PHE A 113 18.41 -6.73 16.45
N ASN A 114 18.94 -7.91 16.54
CA ASN A 114 19.45 -8.43 17.82
C ASN A 114 18.37 -8.64 18.84
N GLU A 115 17.25 -9.08 18.43
CA GLU A 115 16.15 -9.28 19.36
C GLU A 115 15.91 -10.70 19.69
#